data_029b95f71253ae17a02b889105840564
#
_entry.id   029b95f71253ae17a02b889105840564
#
_cell.length_a   1.000
_cell.length_b   1.000
_cell.length_c   1.000
_cell.angle_alpha   90.00
_cell.angle_beta   90.00
_cell.angle_gamma   90.00
#
_symmetry.space_group_name_H-M   'P 1'
#
loop_
_entity.id
_entity.type
_entity.pdbx_description
1 polymer ?
#
loop_
_entity_poly.entity_id
_entity_poly.type
_entity_poly.pdbx_seq_one_letter_code
_entity_poly.pdbx_strand_id
1 'polypeptide(L)'
;MNRCDICITEDCGGKKNCHCDTCKHIKKCNRILRPVIRITTKCTQKCRHCCFSCSPDRDEHMSTDTALSLSSFLQVHDIKKVSIMGGEFFCNPDWLEIFKILLPHLDYCRLVTNGDWAKDKDFLKQLSPYNHQISIAISEDQWHSNRYTRQAVEQCEEHNFFWTKPTDEMNNDTALVPVGRLFGEPGGFYGMLSTYCSNPEHHYSFLIDEVGDIFKCPFGKRKYTSISKHLDGSFPDVFKKYNQEFYNRLPMSCYRCTMF
;
A
#
# COMPACT_ATOMS: atom_id res chain seq x y z
N MET A 1 0.17 -11.23 -21.47
CA MET A 1 0.15 -9.85 -21.96
C MET A 1 0.56 -8.97 -20.78
N ASN A 2 1.82 -8.53 -20.72
CA ASN A 2 2.26 -7.66 -19.64
C ASN A 2 1.73 -6.26 -19.92
N ARG A 3 0.58 -5.92 -19.38
CA ARG A 3 0.11 -4.55 -19.31
C ARG A 3 0.95 -3.83 -18.25
N CYS A 4 1.48 -2.68 -18.60
CA CYS A 4 2.06 -1.76 -17.63
C CYS A 4 0.90 -1.32 -16.71
N ASP A 5 0.89 -1.82 -15.46
CA ASP A 5 -0.19 -1.52 -14.49
C ASP A 5 -0.27 -0.05 -14.08
N ILE A 6 0.65 0.76 -14.60
CA ILE A 6 0.79 2.19 -14.30
C ILE A 6 0.17 3.05 -15.42
N CYS A 7 0.09 2.54 -16.64
CA CYS A 7 -0.46 3.24 -17.79
C CYS A 7 -1.79 2.60 -18.21
N ILE A 8 -2.88 2.93 -17.52
CA ILE A 8 -4.25 2.57 -17.92
C ILE A 8 -4.86 3.78 -18.65
N THR A 9 -4.24 4.24 -19.73
CA THR A 9 -4.94 5.06 -20.70
C THR A 9 -4.92 4.32 -22.03
N GLU A 10 -6.07 4.16 -22.64
CA GLU A 10 -6.28 3.53 -23.95
C GLU A 10 -5.39 4.14 -25.04
N ASP A 11 -4.86 5.33 -24.81
CA ASP A 11 -4.04 6.10 -25.77
C ASP A 11 -2.54 5.73 -25.80
N CYS A 12 -2.04 4.85 -24.95
CA CYS A 12 -0.62 4.43 -25.00
C CYS A 12 -0.31 3.39 -26.08
N GLY A 13 -1.23 3.06 -26.98
CA GLY A 13 -0.98 2.30 -28.19
C GLY A 13 -0.35 0.92 -28.02
N GLY A 14 -0.42 0.31 -26.84
CA GLY A 14 -0.03 -1.09 -26.60
C GLY A 14 1.43 -1.43 -26.87
N LYS A 15 2.36 -0.49 -26.91
CA LYS A 15 3.78 -0.77 -27.18
C LYS A 15 4.42 -1.45 -25.97
N LYS A 16 5.00 -2.64 -26.22
CA LYS A 16 5.56 -3.58 -25.23
C LYS A 16 6.69 -3.04 -24.35
N ASN A 17 7.20 -1.84 -24.61
CA ASN A 17 8.34 -1.22 -23.91
C ASN A 17 8.07 0.26 -23.71
N CYS A 18 7.00 0.62 -23.02
CA CYS A 18 6.82 2.00 -22.61
C CYS A 18 7.75 2.29 -21.42
N HIS A 19 9.00 2.64 -21.70
CA HIS A 19 9.84 3.34 -20.74
C HIS A 19 9.29 4.77 -20.69
N CYS A 20 8.73 5.16 -19.55
CA CYS A 20 8.09 6.46 -19.36
C CYS A 20 9.00 7.66 -19.64
N ASP A 21 10.30 7.47 -19.64
CA ASP A 21 11.32 8.48 -19.98
C ASP A 21 11.25 8.95 -21.45
N THR A 22 10.66 8.16 -22.34
CA THR A 22 10.52 8.49 -23.78
C THR A 22 9.11 8.90 -24.18
N CYS A 23 8.15 8.81 -23.29
CA CYS A 23 6.77 9.16 -23.60
C CYS A 23 6.59 10.69 -23.62
N LYS A 24 6.48 11.27 -24.83
CA LYS A 24 6.15 12.71 -25.03
C LYS A 24 4.81 13.13 -24.38
N HIS A 25 4.03 12.16 -23.90
CA HIS A 25 2.77 12.35 -23.19
C HIS A 25 2.90 12.43 -21.66
N ILE A 26 4.12 12.41 -21.09
CA ILE A 26 4.36 12.54 -19.63
C ILE A 26 3.64 13.76 -19.02
N LYS A 27 3.43 14.82 -19.79
CA LYS A 27 2.68 16.01 -19.35
C LYS A 27 1.16 15.79 -19.24
N LYS A 28 0.62 14.71 -19.85
CA LYS A 28 -0.81 14.36 -19.84
C LYS A 28 -1.16 13.11 -19.02
N CYS A 29 -0.17 12.33 -18.57
CA CYS A 29 -0.45 11.29 -17.60
C CYS A 29 -0.92 11.97 -16.30
N ASN A 30 -2.21 11.96 -16.07
CA ASN A 30 -2.76 12.18 -14.74
C ASN A 30 -2.20 11.05 -13.87
N ARG A 31 -1.08 11.32 -13.21
CA ARG A 31 -0.36 10.33 -12.42
C ARG A 31 -1.27 9.91 -11.29
N ILE A 32 -1.73 8.68 -11.38
CA ILE A 32 -2.73 8.14 -10.46
C ILE A 32 -2.09 8.03 -9.10
N LEU A 33 -2.54 8.84 -8.16
CA LEU A 33 -2.18 8.70 -6.75
C LEU A 33 -2.69 7.33 -6.27
N ARG A 34 -1.79 6.54 -5.71
CA ARG A 34 -2.12 5.24 -5.14
C ARG A 34 -1.61 5.18 -3.70
N PRO A 35 -2.41 5.66 -2.75
CA PRO A 35 -2.01 5.64 -1.36
C PRO A 35 -1.96 4.21 -0.80
N VAL A 36 -1.08 4.03 0.15
CA VAL A 36 -1.10 2.93 1.10
C VAL A 36 -1.95 3.38 2.28
N ILE A 37 -2.97 2.62 2.63
CA ILE A 37 -3.85 2.89 3.77
C ILE A 37 -3.59 1.85 4.84
N ARG A 38 -3.22 2.31 6.05
CA ARG A 38 -3.06 1.45 7.21
C ARG A 38 -4.26 1.62 8.12
N ILE A 39 -5.11 0.59 8.18
CA ILE A 39 -6.35 0.65 8.98
C ILE A 39 -6.18 0.16 10.42
N THR A 40 -5.02 -0.41 10.75
CA THR A 40 -4.70 -0.85 12.11
C THR A 40 -3.20 -1.07 12.28
N THR A 41 -2.70 -0.91 13.48
CA THR A 41 -1.35 -1.35 13.88
C THR A 41 -1.35 -2.72 14.55
N LYS A 42 -2.52 -3.26 14.91
CA LYS A 42 -2.66 -4.62 15.45
C LYS A 42 -2.41 -5.66 14.37
N CYS A 43 -1.68 -6.70 14.73
CA CYS A 43 -1.37 -7.82 13.84
C CYS A 43 -1.44 -9.14 14.61
N THR A 44 -1.73 -10.23 13.92
CA THR A 44 -1.66 -11.57 14.49
C THR A 44 -0.22 -12.04 14.68
N GLN A 45 0.74 -11.38 14.03
CA GLN A 45 2.15 -11.75 14.02
C GLN A 45 3.06 -10.58 14.44
N LYS A 46 4.27 -10.92 14.90
CA LYS A 46 5.34 -9.96 15.28
C LYS A 46 6.58 -10.21 14.42
N CYS A 47 6.42 -10.04 13.10
CA CYS A 47 7.48 -10.32 12.13
C CYS A 47 8.68 -9.38 12.32
N ARG A 48 9.90 -9.92 12.32
CA ARG A 48 11.13 -9.15 12.52
C ARG A 48 11.31 -8.04 11.48
N HIS A 49 10.89 -8.27 10.24
CA HIS A 49 11.03 -7.34 9.11
C HIS A 49 9.86 -6.37 8.96
N CYS A 50 8.89 -6.35 9.87
CA CYS A 50 7.69 -5.53 9.73
C CYS A 50 8.01 -4.04 9.60
N CYS A 51 7.73 -3.48 8.43
CA CYS A 51 8.03 -2.08 8.08
C CYS A 51 7.22 -1.07 8.90
N PHE A 52 6.05 -1.47 9.42
CA PHE A 52 5.18 -0.63 10.24
C PHE A 52 5.32 -0.90 11.75
N SER A 53 6.19 -1.83 12.14
CA SER A 53 6.34 -2.26 13.55
C SER A 53 5.03 -2.74 14.20
N CYS A 54 4.13 -3.30 13.40
CA CYS A 54 2.86 -3.84 13.88
C CYS A 54 3.06 -5.13 14.69
N SER A 55 2.21 -5.37 15.68
CA SER A 55 2.30 -6.56 16.53
C SER A 55 0.95 -6.87 17.21
N PRO A 56 0.81 -8.06 17.85
CA PRO A 56 -0.35 -8.37 18.67
C PRO A 56 -0.56 -7.42 19.87
N ASP A 57 0.53 -6.79 20.31
CA ASP A 57 0.55 -5.89 21.47
C ASP A 57 0.06 -4.47 21.13
N ARG A 58 -0.12 -4.16 19.83
CA ARG A 58 -0.62 -2.87 19.35
C ARG A 58 -2.15 -2.91 19.25
N ASP A 59 -2.79 -1.73 19.39
CA ASP A 59 -4.25 -1.64 19.42
C ASP A 59 -4.79 -0.32 18.84
N GLU A 60 -4.03 0.32 17.97
CA GLU A 60 -4.52 1.49 17.26
C GLU A 60 -5.31 1.05 16.03
N HIS A 61 -6.51 1.58 15.87
CA HIS A 61 -7.47 1.21 14.85
C HIS A 61 -8.08 2.45 14.18
N MET A 62 -8.29 2.35 12.87
CA MET A 62 -9.10 3.33 12.16
C MET A 62 -10.56 3.19 12.59
N SER A 63 -11.16 4.31 12.96
CA SER A 63 -12.59 4.37 13.23
C SER A 63 -13.41 4.51 11.94
N THR A 64 -14.71 4.20 12.00
CA THR A 64 -15.64 4.44 10.89
C THR A 64 -15.72 5.91 10.52
N ASP A 65 -15.62 6.85 11.47
CA ASP A 65 -15.58 8.29 11.19
C ASP A 65 -14.33 8.70 10.40
N THR A 66 -13.18 8.12 10.76
CA THR A 66 -11.95 8.32 9.97
C THR A 66 -12.09 7.73 8.57
N ALA A 67 -12.72 6.57 8.43
CA ALA A 67 -12.97 5.94 7.14
C ALA A 67 -13.94 6.77 6.25
N LEU A 68 -14.96 7.39 6.82
CA LEU A 68 -15.86 8.33 6.12
C LEU A 68 -15.08 9.56 5.62
N SER A 69 -14.25 10.15 6.48
CA SER A 69 -13.38 11.27 6.10
C SER A 69 -12.40 10.87 5.01
N LEU A 70 -11.83 9.67 5.10
CA LEU A 70 -10.93 9.10 4.08
C LEU A 70 -11.66 8.87 2.76
N SER A 71 -12.87 8.32 2.79
CA SER A 71 -13.70 8.14 1.59
C SER A 71 -13.94 9.47 0.88
N SER A 72 -14.30 10.51 1.63
CA SER A 72 -14.49 11.86 1.11
C SER A 72 -13.19 12.42 0.49
N PHE A 73 -12.06 12.24 1.18
CA PHE A 73 -10.76 12.63 0.66
C PHE A 73 -10.42 11.93 -0.67
N LEU A 74 -10.61 10.61 -0.74
CA LEU A 74 -10.34 9.84 -1.96
C LEU A 74 -11.22 10.31 -3.12
N GLN A 75 -12.49 10.62 -2.87
CA GLN A 75 -13.42 11.12 -3.88
C GLN A 75 -13.03 12.51 -4.39
N VAL A 76 -12.78 13.47 -3.50
CA VAL A 76 -12.41 14.84 -3.85
C VAL A 76 -11.14 14.89 -4.71
N HIS A 77 -10.22 13.96 -4.48
CA HIS A 77 -8.94 13.88 -5.21
C HIS A 77 -8.95 12.89 -6.37
N ASP A 78 -10.11 12.32 -6.72
CA ASP A 78 -10.28 11.31 -7.77
C ASP A 78 -9.32 10.12 -7.62
N ILE A 79 -9.06 9.70 -6.39
CA ILE A 79 -8.21 8.55 -6.08
C ILE A 79 -9.07 7.29 -6.13
N LYS A 80 -8.90 6.51 -7.20
CA LYS A 80 -9.69 5.31 -7.47
C LYS A 80 -8.98 4.01 -7.14
N LYS A 81 -7.68 4.08 -6.82
CA LYS A 81 -6.85 2.90 -6.56
C LYS A 81 -6.09 3.07 -5.26
N VAL A 82 -6.18 2.06 -4.40
CA VAL A 82 -5.51 2.07 -3.10
C VAL A 82 -4.83 0.73 -2.84
N SER A 83 -3.89 0.72 -1.88
CA SER A 83 -3.42 -0.50 -1.25
C SER A 83 -3.79 -0.44 0.22
N ILE A 84 -4.61 -1.37 0.70
CA ILE A 84 -4.92 -1.50 2.12
C ILE A 84 -3.97 -2.50 2.74
N MET A 85 -3.34 -2.08 3.81
CA MET A 85 -2.48 -2.93 4.63
C MET A 85 -2.57 -2.44 6.08
N GLY A 86 -1.77 -2.99 6.92
CA GLY A 86 -1.78 -2.56 8.31
C GLY A 86 -0.83 -3.44 9.09
N GLY A 87 -1.19 -3.77 10.30
CA GLY A 87 -0.77 -5.00 10.91
C GLY A 87 -1.40 -6.16 10.13
N GLU A 88 -2.55 -6.56 10.55
CA GLU A 88 -3.41 -7.41 9.74
C GLU A 88 -4.81 -6.80 9.74
N PHE A 89 -5.35 -6.53 8.56
CA PHE A 89 -6.52 -5.66 8.40
C PHE A 89 -7.75 -6.12 9.19
N PHE A 90 -7.99 -7.43 9.29
CA PHE A 90 -9.12 -7.97 10.03
C PHE A 90 -8.96 -7.89 11.57
N CYS A 91 -7.78 -7.48 12.05
CA CYS A 91 -7.60 -7.18 13.47
C CYS A 91 -8.21 -5.83 13.86
N ASN A 92 -8.60 -4.99 12.92
CA ASN A 92 -9.47 -3.86 13.19
C ASN A 92 -10.90 -4.41 13.43
N PRO A 93 -11.56 -4.14 14.56
CA PRO A 93 -12.90 -4.68 14.83
C PRO A 93 -13.96 -4.21 13.82
N ASP A 94 -13.78 -3.03 13.24
CA ASP A 94 -14.70 -2.42 12.27
C ASP A 94 -14.26 -2.63 10.81
N TRP A 95 -13.34 -3.56 10.56
CA TRP A 95 -12.72 -3.73 9.24
C TRP A 95 -13.75 -3.87 8.11
N LEU A 96 -14.80 -4.66 8.31
CA LEU A 96 -15.82 -4.91 7.28
C LEU A 96 -16.62 -3.64 6.97
N GLU A 97 -16.95 -2.86 7.99
CA GLU A 97 -17.67 -1.60 7.81
C GLU A 97 -16.79 -0.56 7.11
N ILE A 98 -15.51 -0.49 7.47
CA ILE A 98 -14.53 0.36 6.78
C ILE A 98 -14.45 -0.01 5.29
N PHE A 99 -14.42 -1.31 4.96
CA PHE A 99 -14.41 -1.75 3.56
C PHE A 99 -15.69 -1.36 2.82
N LYS A 100 -16.86 -1.51 3.44
CA LYS A 100 -18.13 -1.07 2.86
C LYS A 100 -18.19 0.44 2.61
N ILE A 101 -17.50 1.25 3.43
CA ILE A 101 -17.38 2.69 3.24
C ILE A 101 -16.45 3.02 2.08
N LEU A 102 -15.32 2.33 1.95
CA LEU A 102 -14.27 2.70 1.01
C LEU A 102 -14.50 2.09 -0.39
N LEU A 103 -14.82 0.79 -0.48
CA LEU A 103 -14.85 0.05 -1.74
C LEU A 103 -15.81 0.60 -2.79
N PRO A 104 -17.01 1.09 -2.48
CA PRO A 104 -17.95 1.61 -3.49
C PRO A 104 -17.38 2.76 -4.34
N HIS A 105 -16.31 3.42 -3.89
CA HIS A 105 -15.70 4.57 -4.56
C HIS A 105 -14.39 4.22 -5.27
N LEU A 106 -13.95 2.95 -5.18
CA LEU A 106 -12.69 2.49 -5.72
C LEU A 106 -12.91 1.62 -6.96
N ASP A 107 -12.05 1.80 -7.96
CA ASP A 107 -11.96 0.88 -9.09
C ASP A 107 -11.07 -0.32 -8.75
N TYR A 108 -10.14 -0.14 -7.81
CA TYR A 108 -9.17 -1.18 -7.45
C TYR A 108 -8.66 -1.01 -6.01
N CYS A 109 -8.64 -2.11 -5.28
CA CYS A 109 -8.07 -2.23 -3.95
C CYS A 109 -7.10 -3.41 -3.89
N ARG A 110 -5.81 -3.14 -3.65
CA ARG A 110 -4.84 -4.19 -3.30
C ARG A 110 -4.87 -4.40 -1.80
N LEU A 111 -5.23 -5.59 -1.37
CA LEU A 111 -5.25 -5.99 0.02
C LEU A 111 -3.99 -6.82 0.33
N VAL A 112 -3.11 -6.30 1.19
CA VAL A 112 -1.90 -7.00 1.61
C VAL A 112 -2.13 -7.65 2.97
N THR A 113 -1.86 -8.95 3.07
CA THR A 113 -2.22 -9.77 4.23
C THR A 113 -1.20 -10.87 4.49
N ASN A 114 -1.11 -11.33 5.74
CA ASN A 114 -0.35 -12.52 6.12
C ASN A 114 -1.17 -13.82 5.99
N GLY A 115 -2.46 -13.74 5.63
CA GLY A 115 -3.33 -14.87 5.40
C GLY A 115 -3.93 -15.54 6.66
N ASP A 116 -3.65 -15.03 7.86
CA ASP A 116 -4.12 -15.66 9.11
C ASP A 116 -5.66 -15.64 9.29
N TRP A 117 -6.37 -14.82 8.51
CA TRP A 117 -7.83 -14.81 8.43
C TRP A 117 -8.40 -16.14 7.90
N ALA A 118 -7.63 -16.88 7.11
CA ALA A 118 -8.08 -18.11 6.47
C ALA A 118 -8.25 -19.30 7.45
N LYS A 119 -7.97 -19.09 8.74
CA LYS A 119 -8.43 -19.99 9.81
C LYS A 119 -9.96 -20.09 9.84
N ASP A 120 -10.68 -19.04 9.43
CA ASP A 120 -12.12 -19.02 9.21
C ASP A 120 -12.39 -19.33 7.73
N LYS A 121 -13.09 -20.44 7.48
CA LYS A 121 -13.35 -20.94 6.12
C LYS A 121 -14.26 -20.03 5.29
N ASP A 122 -15.10 -19.24 5.94
CA ASP A 122 -16.08 -18.39 5.29
C ASP A 122 -15.66 -16.92 5.28
N PHE A 123 -14.41 -16.62 5.64
CA PHE A 123 -13.96 -15.25 5.82
C PHE A 123 -14.11 -14.41 4.53
N LEU A 124 -13.58 -14.86 3.40
CA LEU A 124 -13.63 -14.13 2.14
C LEU A 124 -15.03 -14.04 1.53
N LYS A 125 -15.95 -14.89 1.94
CA LYS A 125 -17.36 -14.79 1.52
C LYS A 125 -17.97 -13.42 1.82
N GLN A 126 -17.52 -12.78 2.90
CA GLN A 126 -17.97 -11.43 3.29
C GLN A 126 -17.54 -10.35 2.29
N LEU A 127 -16.45 -10.58 1.55
CA LEU A 127 -15.93 -9.68 0.53
C LEU A 127 -16.30 -10.08 -0.89
N SER A 128 -16.98 -11.21 -1.10
CA SER A 128 -17.35 -11.72 -2.43
C SER A 128 -18.06 -10.70 -3.33
N PRO A 129 -18.93 -9.79 -2.83
CA PRO A 129 -19.55 -8.76 -3.67
C PRO A 129 -18.54 -7.82 -4.34
N TYR A 130 -17.31 -7.75 -3.83
CA TYR A 130 -16.25 -6.84 -4.27
C TYR A 130 -15.08 -7.55 -4.93
N ASN A 131 -15.19 -8.86 -5.24
CA ASN A 131 -14.08 -9.67 -5.76
C ASN A 131 -13.49 -9.11 -7.06
N HIS A 132 -14.30 -8.45 -7.90
CA HIS A 132 -13.90 -7.88 -9.18
C HIS A 132 -12.96 -6.65 -9.03
N GLN A 133 -12.95 -6.00 -7.86
CA GLN A 133 -12.13 -4.81 -7.57
C GLN A 133 -11.04 -5.06 -6.51
N ILE A 134 -11.08 -6.20 -5.82
CA ILE A 134 -10.08 -6.56 -4.80
C ILE A 134 -9.04 -7.52 -5.41
N SER A 135 -7.77 -7.20 -5.21
CA SER A 135 -6.65 -8.10 -5.43
C SER A 135 -5.98 -8.40 -4.10
N ILE A 136 -5.81 -9.67 -3.78
CA ILE A 136 -5.25 -10.12 -2.50
C ILE A 136 -3.78 -10.48 -2.69
N ALA A 137 -2.89 -9.81 -1.96
CA ALA A 137 -1.46 -10.11 -1.92
C ALA A 137 -1.14 -10.83 -0.61
N ILE A 138 -0.94 -12.14 -0.69
CA ILE A 138 -0.65 -13.00 0.47
C ILE A 138 0.85 -13.03 0.70
N SER A 139 1.30 -12.48 1.82
CA SER A 139 2.71 -12.51 2.22
C SER A 139 3.12 -13.92 2.61
N GLU A 140 3.98 -14.54 1.78
CA GLU A 140 4.55 -15.86 2.05
C GLU A 140 6.06 -15.78 1.91
N ASP A 141 6.76 -15.80 3.03
CA ASP A 141 8.22 -15.73 3.09
C ASP A 141 8.73 -16.36 4.41
N GLN A 142 10.05 -16.41 4.56
CA GLN A 142 10.69 -16.99 5.75
C GLN A 142 10.43 -16.22 7.06
N TRP A 143 9.83 -15.03 6.99
CA TRP A 143 9.60 -14.14 8.14
C TRP A 143 8.17 -14.18 8.66
N HIS A 144 7.24 -14.71 7.84
CA HIS A 144 5.84 -14.92 8.21
C HIS A 144 5.61 -16.34 8.71
N SER A 145 4.56 -16.54 9.51
CA SER A 145 4.23 -17.87 10.04
C SER A 145 3.80 -18.86 8.96
N ASN A 146 3.25 -18.35 7.86
CA ASN A 146 2.72 -19.10 6.70
C ASN A 146 1.72 -20.22 7.08
N ARG A 147 1.17 -20.18 8.30
CA ARG A 147 0.34 -21.24 8.86
C ARG A 147 -0.91 -21.53 8.03
N TYR A 148 -1.51 -20.49 7.47
CA TYR A 148 -2.79 -20.55 6.77
C TYR A 148 -2.69 -20.13 5.31
N THR A 149 -1.48 -20.01 4.76
CA THR A 149 -1.27 -19.54 3.38
C THR A 149 -2.00 -20.39 2.36
N ARG A 150 -1.95 -21.73 2.53
CA ARG A 150 -2.65 -22.64 1.62
C ARG A 150 -4.16 -22.44 1.66
N GLN A 151 -4.74 -22.36 2.84
CA GLN A 151 -6.18 -22.12 3.03
C GLN A 151 -6.59 -20.73 2.48
N ALA A 152 -5.70 -19.73 2.61
CA ALA A 152 -5.96 -18.41 2.07
C ALA A 152 -6.01 -18.43 0.53
N VAL A 153 -5.12 -19.17 -0.11
CA VAL A 153 -5.15 -19.38 -1.57
C VAL A 153 -6.41 -20.11 -1.99
N GLU A 154 -6.75 -21.24 -1.33
CA GLU A 154 -7.95 -22.02 -1.61
C GLU A 154 -9.22 -21.16 -1.51
N GLN A 155 -9.36 -20.30 -0.51
CA GLN A 155 -10.49 -19.37 -0.41
C GLN A 155 -10.49 -18.30 -1.50
N CYS A 156 -9.31 -17.77 -1.88
CA CYS A 156 -9.22 -16.83 -3.00
C CYS A 156 -9.75 -17.45 -4.29
N GLU A 157 -9.38 -18.70 -4.58
CA GLU A 157 -9.83 -19.44 -5.76
C GLU A 157 -11.33 -19.75 -5.71
N GLU A 158 -11.83 -20.23 -4.57
CA GLU A 158 -13.25 -20.55 -4.35
C GLU A 158 -14.15 -19.33 -4.56
N HIS A 159 -13.72 -18.16 -4.10
CA HIS A 159 -14.50 -16.93 -4.19
C HIS A 159 -14.12 -16.02 -5.38
N ASN A 160 -13.29 -16.53 -6.31
CA ASN A 160 -12.86 -15.84 -7.54
C ASN A 160 -12.16 -14.49 -7.28
N PHE A 161 -11.34 -14.40 -6.23
CA PHE A 161 -10.45 -13.27 -6.04
C PHE A 161 -9.18 -13.43 -6.88
N PHE A 162 -8.72 -12.34 -7.47
CA PHE A 162 -7.36 -12.29 -7.99
C PHE A 162 -6.38 -12.25 -6.82
N TRP A 163 -5.41 -13.15 -6.81
CA TRP A 163 -4.39 -13.20 -5.76
C TRP A 163 -2.97 -13.29 -6.32
N THR A 164 -2.02 -12.83 -5.52
CA THR A 164 -0.59 -12.88 -5.83
C THR A 164 0.20 -13.20 -4.56
N LYS A 165 1.40 -13.77 -4.75
CA LYS A 165 2.43 -13.84 -3.71
C LYS A 165 3.46 -12.76 -4.03
N PRO A 166 3.65 -11.72 -3.20
CA PRO A 166 4.63 -10.67 -3.47
C PRO A 166 6.06 -11.17 -3.65
N THR A 167 6.40 -12.31 -3.04
CA THR A 167 7.71 -12.97 -3.16
C THR A 167 7.98 -13.55 -4.54
N ASP A 168 6.93 -13.88 -5.31
CA ASP A 168 7.08 -14.37 -6.69
C ASP A 168 7.46 -13.23 -7.65
N GLU A 169 7.09 -12.00 -7.31
CA GLU A 169 7.43 -10.78 -8.05
C GLU A 169 8.82 -10.23 -7.68
N MET A 170 9.33 -10.61 -6.52
CA MET A 170 10.59 -10.14 -5.96
C MET A 170 11.56 -11.33 -5.91
N ASN A 171 12.54 -11.36 -6.80
CA ASN A 171 13.60 -12.39 -6.79
C ASN A 171 14.15 -12.62 -5.38
N ASN A 172 14.53 -13.84 -5.06
CA ASN A 172 14.96 -14.36 -3.75
C ASN A 172 16.06 -13.56 -3.01
N ASP A 173 16.66 -12.57 -3.66
CA ASP A 173 17.66 -11.65 -3.11
C ASP A 173 17.09 -10.33 -2.61
N THR A 174 15.80 -10.27 -2.31
CA THR A 174 15.19 -9.04 -1.79
C THR A 174 15.76 -8.70 -0.42
N ALA A 175 16.65 -7.75 -0.48
CA ALA A 175 17.23 -7.13 0.69
C ALA A 175 16.10 -6.55 1.56
N LEU A 176 16.08 -6.97 2.82
CA LEU A 176 15.16 -6.40 3.81
C LEU A 176 15.42 -4.91 3.93
N VAL A 177 14.35 -4.15 3.85
CA VAL A 177 14.38 -2.70 4.03
C VAL A 177 14.64 -2.37 5.50
N PRO A 178 15.69 -1.61 5.85
CA PRO A 178 16.00 -1.24 7.23
C PRO A 178 15.02 -0.16 7.75
N VAL A 179 13.75 -0.50 7.80
CA VAL A 179 12.65 0.38 8.24
C VAL A 179 11.80 -0.34 9.28
N GLY A 180 10.98 0.40 9.99
CA GLY A 180 10.13 -0.17 11.02
C GLY A 180 10.95 -0.87 12.11
N ARG A 181 10.70 -2.16 12.31
CA ARG A 181 11.35 -2.95 13.35
C ARG A 181 12.81 -3.28 13.05
N LEU A 182 13.21 -3.26 11.78
CA LEU A 182 14.63 -3.44 11.37
C LEU A 182 15.45 -2.16 11.43
N PHE A 183 14.85 -1.03 11.76
CA PHE A 183 15.57 0.23 11.84
C PHE A 183 16.62 0.18 12.97
N GLY A 184 17.90 0.37 12.60
CA GLY A 184 19.02 0.33 13.55
C GLY A 184 19.57 -1.07 13.86
N GLU A 185 19.00 -2.14 13.30
CA GLU A 185 19.54 -3.48 13.46
C GLU A 185 20.85 -3.67 12.63
N PRO A 186 21.92 -4.23 13.23
CA PRO A 186 23.12 -4.59 12.50
C PRO A 186 22.81 -5.63 11.43
N GLY A 187 23.23 -5.41 10.19
CA GLY A 187 23.07 -6.34 9.07
C GLY A 187 21.82 -6.13 8.21
N GLY A 188 21.04 -5.06 8.44
CA GLY A 188 20.02 -4.62 7.50
C GLY A 188 20.67 -4.24 6.16
N PHE A 189 20.15 -4.76 5.06
CA PHE A 189 20.70 -4.47 3.72
C PHE A 189 20.42 -3.02 3.34
N TYR A 190 21.46 -2.22 3.22
CA TYR A 190 21.39 -0.77 2.96
C TYR A 190 21.29 -0.42 1.46
N GLY A 191 21.24 -1.43 0.57
CA GLY A 191 21.55 -1.22 -0.85
C GLY A 191 20.40 -0.87 -1.77
N MET A 192 19.21 -1.38 -1.58
CA MET A 192 18.19 -1.37 -2.64
C MET A 192 17.13 -0.27 -2.59
N LEU A 193 17.02 0.46 -1.51
CA LEU A 193 15.96 1.49 -1.39
C LEU A 193 16.24 2.79 -2.11
N SER A 194 17.49 3.04 -2.47
CA SER A 194 17.81 4.19 -3.33
C SER A 194 17.07 4.13 -4.66
N THR A 195 16.81 2.93 -5.20
CA THR A 195 16.05 2.75 -6.44
C THR A 195 14.56 3.02 -6.27
N TYR A 196 13.96 2.64 -5.14
CA TYR A 196 12.55 2.94 -4.87
C TYR A 196 12.29 4.44 -4.72
N CYS A 197 13.13 5.14 -3.96
CA CYS A 197 13.00 6.57 -3.76
C CYS A 197 13.48 7.40 -4.92
N SER A 198 14.32 6.88 -5.81
CA SER A 198 14.85 7.58 -6.99
C SER A 198 14.07 7.29 -8.27
N ASN A 199 13.17 6.30 -8.26
CA ASN A 199 12.34 6.01 -9.43
C ASN A 199 11.08 6.88 -9.42
N PRO A 200 10.92 7.83 -10.36
CA PRO A 200 9.73 8.68 -10.46
C PRO A 200 8.42 7.90 -10.59
N GLU A 201 8.47 6.66 -11.08
CA GLU A 201 7.29 5.81 -11.25
C GLU A 201 6.73 5.26 -9.93
N HIS A 202 7.55 5.15 -8.90
CA HIS A 202 7.14 4.66 -7.57
C HIS A 202 6.78 5.76 -6.57
N HIS A 203 6.93 7.01 -6.93
CA HIS A 203 6.89 8.16 -6.02
C HIS A 203 5.51 8.66 -5.62
N TYR A 204 4.47 8.02 -6.10
CA TYR A 204 3.09 8.43 -5.79
C TYR A 204 2.46 7.65 -4.66
N SER A 205 3.20 6.70 -4.07
CA SER A 205 2.76 6.03 -2.86
C SER A 205 3.06 6.90 -1.65
N PHE A 206 2.03 7.25 -0.92
CA PHE A 206 2.10 7.87 0.39
C PHE A 206 1.26 7.03 1.35
N LEU A 207 1.54 7.15 2.64
CA LEU A 207 0.77 6.44 3.66
C LEU A 207 -0.30 7.35 4.21
N ILE A 208 -1.50 6.81 4.37
CA ILE A 208 -2.54 7.33 5.26
C ILE A 208 -2.68 6.32 6.39
N ASP A 209 -2.47 6.75 7.61
CA ASP A 209 -2.55 5.89 8.77
C ASP A 209 -3.96 5.81 9.38
N GLU A 210 -4.10 5.06 10.48
CA GLU A 210 -5.36 4.78 11.15
C GLU A 210 -6.05 6.00 11.75
N VAL A 211 -5.36 7.11 11.90
CA VAL A 211 -5.95 8.38 12.36
C VAL A 211 -6.14 9.40 11.24
N GLY A 212 -5.84 9.01 9.99
CA GLY A 212 -5.97 9.87 8.82
C GLY A 212 -4.78 10.82 8.62
N ASP A 213 -3.66 10.54 9.26
CA ASP A 213 -2.43 11.29 9.05
C ASP A 213 -1.72 10.82 7.77
N ILE A 214 -1.20 11.78 7.02
CA ILE A 214 -0.52 11.52 5.74
C ILE A 214 0.98 11.60 5.93
N PHE A 215 1.66 10.54 5.49
CA PHE A 215 3.11 10.41 5.46
C PHE A 215 3.57 10.30 4.01
N LYS A 216 4.56 11.10 3.63
CA LYS A 216 5.07 11.14 2.25
C LYS A 216 5.72 9.85 1.80
N CYS A 217 6.31 9.13 2.73
CA CYS A 217 6.90 7.81 2.53
C CYS A 217 6.06 6.79 3.29
N PRO A 218 5.68 5.66 2.68
CA PRO A 218 4.95 4.61 3.37
C PRO A 218 5.66 4.07 4.62
N PHE A 219 6.99 4.22 4.68
CA PHE A 219 7.83 3.76 5.77
C PHE A 219 8.29 4.90 6.69
N GLY A 220 7.94 6.15 6.37
CA GLY A 220 8.37 7.31 7.13
C GLY A 220 7.62 7.46 8.45
N LYS A 221 8.31 8.03 9.45
CA LYS A 221 7.71 8.35 10.75
C LYS A 221 7.23 9.79 10.85
N ARG A 222 7.70 10.66 9.96
CA ARG A 222 7.38 12.08 10.02
C ARG A 222 6.05 12.35 9.32
N LYS A 223 5.05 12.70 10.12
CA LYS A 223 3.76 13.20 9.60
C LYS A 223 3.98 14.42 8.72
N TYR A 224 3.32 14.42 7.58
CA TYR A 224 3.31 15.54 6.65
C TYR A 224 2.09 16.44 6.86
N THR A 225 0.91 15.84 6.82
CA THR A 225 -0.39 16.53 6.95
C THR A 225 -1.45 15.53 7.39
N SER A 226 -2.72 15.85 7.26
CA SER A 226 -3.83 14.94 7.51
C SER A 226 -4.91 15.09 6.43
N ILE A 227 -5.72 14.05 6.22
CA ILE A 227 -6.80 14.05 5.23
C ILE A 227 -7.78 15.20 5.45
N SER A 228 -8.09 15.51 6.73
CA SER A 228 -9.04 16.57 7.10
C SER A 228 -8.66 17.98 6.61
N LYS A 229 -7.37 18.21 6.35
CA LYS A 229 -6.87 19.50 5.87
C LYS A 229 -6.98 19.68 4.35
N HIS A 230 -7.36 18.64 3.62
CA HIS A 230 -7.32 18.63 2.16
C HIS A 230 -8.62 18.12 1.53
N LEU A 231 -9.73 18.27 2.23
CA LEU A 231 -11.07 17.99 1.69
C LEU A 231 -11.53 19.06 0.70
N ASP A 232 -10.75 20.12 0.53
CA ASP A 232 -10.97 21.22 -0.42
C ASP A 232 -10.39 20.99 -1.83
N GLY A 233 -9.79 19.84 -2.07
CA GLY A 233 -9.15 19.51 -3.36
C GLY A 233 -7.70 19.98 -3.51
N SER A 234 -7.10 20.62 -2.51
CA SER A 234 -5.76 21.24 -2.60
C SER A 234 -4.59 20.23 -2.57
N PHE A 235 -4.83 18.98 -2.16
CA PHE A 235 -3.76 18.00 -1.90
C PHE A 235 -2.85 17.69 -3.10
N PRO A 236 -3.35 17.51 -4.34
CA PRO A 236 -2.49 17.17 -5.47
C PRO A 236 -1.39 18.18 -5.72
N ASP A 237 -1.68 19.46 -5.62
CA ASP A 237 -0.70 20.52 -5.87
C ASP A 237 0.33 20.60 -4.74
N VAL A 238 -0.11 20.48 -3.51
CA VAL A 238 0.76 20.43 -2.33
C VAL A 238 1.69 19.21 -2.42
N PHE A 239 1.16 18.05 -2.77
CA PHE A 239 1.94 16.82 -2.89
C PHE A 239 2.92 16.86 -4.06
N LYS A 240 2.51 17.43 -5.22
CA LYS A 240 3.36 17.62 -6.40
C LYS A 240 4.53 18.55 -6.11
N LYS A 241 4.28 19.69 -5.48
CA LYS A 241 5.33 20.64 -5.09
C LYS A 241 6.38 19.97 -4.20
N TYR A 242 5.94 19.23 -3.23
CA TYR A 242 6.84 18.49 -2.34
C TYR A 242 7.67 17.44 -3.07
N ASN A 243 7.05 16.67 -3.96
CA ASN A 243 7.78 15.68 -4.72
C ASN A 243 8.89 16.33 -5.54
N GLN A 244 8.64 17.45 -6.21
CA GLN A 244 9.66 18.19 -6.93
C GLN A 244 10.85 18.61 -6.04
N GLU A 245 10.58 19.08 -4.83
CA GLU A 245 11.62 19.41 -3.86
C GLU A 245 12.42 18.20 -3.38
N PHE A 246 11.76 17.04 -3.28
CA PHE A 246 12.39 15.78 -2.85
C PHE A 246 13.27 15.17 -3.95
N TYR A 247 12.85 15.24 -5.23
CA TYR A 247 13.59 14.69 -6.38
C TYR A 247 14.88 15.40 -6.70
N ASN A 248 14.99 16.66 -6.35
CA ASN A 248 16.23 17.42 -6.50
C ASN A 248 17.31 17.00 -5.48
N ARG A 249 17.00 16.06 -4.59
CA ARG A 249 17.96 15.51 -3.62
C ARG A 249 18.58 14.24 -4.18
N LEU A 250 19.87 14.09 -3.96
CA LEU A 250 20.61 12.87 -4.32
C LEU A 250 19.98 11.63 -3.67
N PRO A 251 20.01 10.48 -4.35
CA PRO A 251 19.48 9.23 -3.80
C PRO A 251 20.15 8.92 -2.46
N MET A 252 19.35 8.83 -1.41
CA MET A 252 19.81 8.51 -0.07
C MET A 252 19.28 7.13 0.33
N SER A 253 20.08 6.38 1.07
CA SER A 253 19.59 5.18 1.73
C SER A 253 18.51 5.55 2.75
N CYS A 254 17.54 4.68 3.02
CA CYS A 254 16.52 4.93 4.04
C CYS A 254 17.11 5.23 5.41
N TYR A 255 18.27 4.67 5.73
CA TYR A 255 19.01 4.93 6.96
C TYR A 255 19.44 6.40 7.12
N ARG A 256 19.74 7.10 6.02
CA ARG A 256 20.13 8.50 6.00
C ARG A 256 18.97 9.44 5.63
N CYS A 257 17.80 8.90 5.40
CA CYS A 257 16.64 9.66 4.99
C CYS A 257 16.09 10.47 6.17
N THR A 258 15.92 11.77 5.98
CA THR A 258 15.36 12.69 6.99
C THR A 258 13.86 12.48 7.23
N MET A 259 13.26 11.49 6.56
CA MET A 259 11.84 11.13 6.69
C MET A 259 11.58 10.16 7.86
N PHE A 260 12.64 9.64 8.47
CA PHE A 260 12.58 8.76 9.64
C PHE A 260 12.78 9.48 10.94
#